data_525f1db19b1d742685958c1d895a73a5
#
_entry.id   525f1db19b1d742685958c1d895a73a5
#
_cell.length_a   1.000
_cell.length_b   1.000
_cell.length_c   1.000
_cell.angle_alpha   90.00
_cell.angle_beta   90.00
_cell.angle_gamma   90.00
#
_symmetry.space_group_name_H-M   'P 1'
#
loop_
_entity.id
_entity.type
_entity.pdbx_description
1 polymer ?
#
loop_
_entity_poly.entity_id
_entity_poly.type
_entity_poly.pdbx_seq_one_letter_code
_entity_poly.pdbx_strand_id
1 'polypeptide(L)'
;MRRSERERFDRIFEEELDALPESIHELLDRAPVVLEDRPSRKLLEEMGLDPELDDLCGLHSGVPLTERSVNDSGVLPEVIHLFREGIVDEAGGWEEDEDEEGPFGGEDAVRREIRITLLHEIGHHFGLDEGDLERLGYG
;
A
#
# COMPACT_ATOMS: atom_id res chain seq x y z
N MET A 1 11.45 9.95 8.01
CA MET A 1 10.24 9.98 8.86
C MET A 1 10.62 9.86 10.33
N ARG A 2 10.00 10.67 11.16
CA ARG A 2 10.25 10.65 12.61
C ARG A 2 9.66 9.38 13.23
N ARG A 3 10.25 8.94 14.34
CA ARG A 3 9.78 7.76 15.06
C ARG A 3 8.31 7.88 15.49
N SER A 4 7.90 9.05 15.98
CA SER A 4 6.52 9.30 16.39
C SER A 4 5.54 9.21 15.23
N GLU A 5 5.94 9.69 14.07
CA GLU A 5 5.12 9.59 12.87
C GLU A 5 4.99 8.15 12.38
N ARG A 6 6.08 7.38 12.45
CA ARG A 6 6.09 5.97 12.09
C ARG A 6 5.19 5.16 13.02
N GLU A 7 5.27 5.40 14.32
CA GLU A 7 4.43 4.73 15.30
C GLU A 7 2.95 5.05 15.09
N ARG A 8 2.65 6.30 14.77
CA ARG A 8 1.30 6.75 14.46
C ARG A 8 0.76 6.07 13.20
N PHE A 9 1.56 6.04 12.16
CA PHE A 9 1.21 5.38 10.90
C PHE A 9 0.92 3.89 11.13
N ASP A 10 1.81 3.21 11.82
CA ASP A 10 1.70 1.76 12.04
C ASP A 10 0.47 1.41 12.88
N ARG A 11 0.11 2.24 13.84
CA ARG A 11 -1.12 2.05 14.62
C ARG A 11 -2.35 2.16 13.72
N ILE A 12 -2.40 3.18 12.88
CA ILE A 12 -3.52 3.38 11.95
C ILE A 12 -3.58 2.23 10.95
N PHE A 13 -2.44 1.81 10.44
CA PHE A 13 -2.35 0.67 9.52
C PHE A 13 -2.93 -0.59 10.15
N GLU A 14 -2.55 -0.91 11.39
CA GLU A 14 -3.07 -2.09 12.08
C GLU A 14 -4.58 -2.02 12.31
N GLU A 15 -5.10 -0.84 12.66
CA GLU A 15 -6.54 -0.64 12.81
C GLU A 15 -7.28 -0.89 11.48
N GLU A 16 -6.75 -0.39 10.38
CA GLU A 16 -7.34 -0.62 9.06
C GLU A 16 -7.22 -2.07 8.62
N LEU A 17 -6.09 -2.69 8.91
CA LEU A 17 -5.87 -4.10 8.60
C LEU A 17 -6.88 -4.99 9.35
N ASP A 18 -7.07 -4.73 10.65
CA ASP A 18 -8.01 -5.49 11.48
C ASP A 18 -9.45 -5.32 11.01
N ALA A 19 -9.77 -4.19 10.42
CA ALA A 19 -11.13 -3.92 9.92
C ALA A 19 -11.43 -4.60 8.58
N LEU A 20 -10.43 -5.18 7.91
CA LEU A 20 -10.64 -5.88 6.64
C LEU A 20 -11.41 -7.19 6.84
N PRO A 21 -12.24 -7.60 5.86
CA PRO A 21 -12.95 -8.88 5.95
C PRO A 21 -11.99 -10.06 6.01
N GLU A 22 -12.46 -11.15 6.57
CA GLU A 22 -11.66 -12.37 6.69
C GLU A 22 -11.16 -12.89 5.35
N SER A 23 -11.95 -12.74 4.30
CA SER A 23 -11.54 -13.14 2.95
C SER A 23 -10.27 -12.44 2.49
N ILE A 24 -10.11 -11.16 2.85
CA ILE A 24 -8.89 -10.41 2.54
C ILE A 24 -7.74 -10.88 3.43
N HIS A 25 -8.00 -11.14 4.72
CA HIS A 25 -6.96 -11.68 5.62
C HIS A 25 -6.41 -13.02 5.11
N GLU A 26 -7.24 -13.87 4.55
CA GLU A 26 -6.80 -15.14 3.95
C GLU A 26 -5.85 -14.92 2.79
N LEU A 27 -6.10 -13.89 1.97
CA LEU A 27 -5.20 -13.53 0.88
C LEU A 27 -3.85 -13.04 1.42
N LEU A 28 -3.87 -12.25 2.48
CA LEU A 28 -2.66 -11.70 3.09
C LEU A 28 -1.81 -12.77 3.78
N ASP A 29 -2.37 -13.91 4.12
CA ASP A 29 -1.59 -15.05 4.61
C ASP A 29 -0.61 -15.57 3.56
N ARG A 30 -0.92 -15.35 2.28
CA ARG A 30 -0.06 -15.75 1.16
C ARG A 30 0.96 -14.70 0.78
N ALA A 31 0.67 -13.43 1.05
CA ALA A 31 1.51 -12.31 0.69
C ALA A 31 1.53 -11.31 1.83
N PRO A 32 2.47 -11.43 2.77
CA PRO A 32 2.53 -10.52 3.91
C PRO A 32 2.79 -9.09 3.49
N VAL A 33 2.29 -8.15 4.29
CA VAL A 33 2.50 -6.73 4.06
C VAL A 33 3.69 -6.27 4.90
N VAL A 34 4.61 -5.57 4.26
CA VAL A 34 5.78 -4.97 4.91
C VAL A 34 5.67 -3.46 4.79
N LEU A 35 5.86 -2.78 5.91
CA LEU A 35 5.85 -1.32 5.94
C LEU A 35 7.28 -0.79 5.94
N GLU A 36 7.57 0.13 5.05
CA GLU A 36 8.87 0.80 4.95
C GLU A 36 8.63 2.31 4.85
N ASP A 37 9.63 3.11 5.22
CA ASP A 37 9.47 4.56 5.14
C ASP A 37 9.45 5.03 3.69
N ARG A 38 10.40 4.56 2.89
CA ARG A 38 10.52 4.91 1.46
C ARG A 38 11.10 3.74 0.69
N PRO A 39 10.83 3.66 -0.63
CA PRO A 39 11.50 2.69 -1.46
C PRO A 39 13.00 3.03 -1.55
N SER A 40 13.83 2.01 -1.74
CA SER A 40 15.25 2.24 -1.91
C SER A 40 15.51 2.97 -3.23
N ARG A 41 16.62 3.71 -3.28
CA ARG A 41 17.03 4.40 -4.50
C ARG A 41 17.21 3.41 -5.65
N LYS A 42 17.81 2.27 -5.35
CA LYS A 42 18.02 1.21 -6.33
C LYS A 42 16.70 0.69 -6.92
N LEU A 43 15.69 0.49 -6.06
CA LEU A 43 14.38 0.05 -6.51
C LEU A 43 13.75 1.06 -7.45
N LEU A 44 13.79 2.34 -7.10
CA LEU A 44 13.23 3.40 -7.94
C LEU A 44 13.93 3.45 -9.30
N GLU A 45 15.25 3.35 -9.31
CA GLU A 45 16.03 3.33 -10.55
C GLU A 45 15.68 2.12 -11.42
N GLU A 46 15.53 0.94 -10.82
CA GLU A 46 15.12 -0.28 -11.53
C GLU A 46 13.73 -0.15 -12.16
N MET A 47 12.85 0.62 -11.55
CA MET A 47 11.50 0.88 -12.05
C MET A 47 11.45 2.02 -13.08
N GLY A 48 12.57 2.66 -13.35
CA GLY A 48 12.62 3.81 -14.26
C GLY A 48 12.11 5.10 -13.65
N LEU A 49 12.04 5.17 -12.32
CA LEU A 49 11.60 6.35 -11.60
C LEU A 49 12.78 7.17 -11.13
N ASP A 50 12.57 8.47 -10.96
CA ASP A 50 13.59 9.38 -10.43
C ASP A 50 13.55 9.34 -8.90
N PRO A 51 14.63 8.89 -8.22
CA PRO A 51 14.65 8.82 -6.75
C PRO A 51 14.44 10.16 -6.05
N GLU A 52 14.67 11.27 -6.72
CA GLU A 52 14.53 12.61 -6.14
C GLU A 52 13.14 13.21 -6.36
N LEU A 53 12.46 12.82 -7.43
CA LEU A 53 11.19 13.42 -7.85
C LEU A 53 9.97 12.50 -7.69
N ASP A 54 10.18 11.20 -7.79
CA ASP A 54 9.07 10.24 -7.80
C ASP A 54 8.83 9.61 -6.43
N ASP A 55 7.59 9.60 -6.01
CA ASP A 55 7.15 8.92 -4.80
C ASP A 55 6.38 7.66 -5.16
N LEU A 56 6.46 6.68 -4.27
CA LEU A 56 5.77 5.41 -4.44
C LEU A 56 5.01 5.10 -3.15
N CYS A 57 3.71 4.84 -3.26
CA CYS A 57 2.88 4.50 -2.12
C CYS A 57 2.92 3.01 -1.78
N GLY A 58 2.99 2.17 -2.80
CA GLY A 58 3.01 0.74 -2.60
C GLY A 58 3.59 -0.01 -3.77
N LEU A 59 3.93 -1.25 -3.53
CA LEU A 59 4.49 -2.16 -4.53
C LEU A 59 4.32 -3.60 -4.04
N HIS A 60 3.98 -4.50 -4.93
CA HIS A 60 4.11 -5.92 -4.64
C HIS A 60 5.39 -6.44 -5.28
N SER A 61 6.11 -7.33 -4.60
CA SER A 61 7.29 -7.99 -5.14
C SER A 61 6.94 -9.44 -5.50
N GLY A 62 7.70 -10.01 -6.42
CA GLY A 62 7.39 -11.31 -6.99
C GLY A 62 6.52 -11.17 -8.22
N VAL A 63 6.01 -12.29 -8.72
CA VAL A 63 5.15 -12.32 -9.89
C VAL A 63 3.70 -12.45 -9.45
N PRO A 64 2.78 -11.57 -9.92
CA PRO A 64 1.36 -11.69 -9.59
C PRO A 64 0.83 -13.09 -9.93
N LEU A 65 -0.12 -13.59 -9.14
CA LEU A 65 -0.67 -14.93 -9.33
C LEU A 65 -1.26 -15.11 -10.74
N THR A 66 -1.80 -14.06 -11.34
CA THR A 66 -2.37 -14.09 -12.68
C THR A 66 -1.32 -14.25 -13.78
N GLU A 67 -0.08 -13.91 -13.51
CA GLU A 67 1.02 -13.97 -14.47
C GLU A 67 2.02 -15.08 -14.14
N ARG A 68 1.78 -15.81 -13.07
CA ARG A 68 2.70 -16.82 -12.58
C ARG A 68 2.68 -18.06 -13.48
N SER A 69 3.87 -18.51 -13.89
CA SER A 69 4.03 -19.77 -14.61
C SER A 69 4.43 -20.87 -13.62
N VAL A 70 4.36 -22.14 -14.08
CA VAL A 70 4.77 -23.28 -13.29
C VAL A 70 6.26 -23.26 -12.93
N ASN A 71 7.05 -22.51 -13.66
CA ASN A 71 8.50 -22.39 -13.43
C ASN A 71 8.85 -21.39 -12.35
N ASP A 72 7.90 -20.56 -11.93
CA ASP A 72 8.13 -19.51 -10.93
C ASP A 72 7.94 -20.02 -9.49
N SER A 73 7.50 -21.26 -9.35
CA SER A 73 7.23 -21.81 -8.01
C SER A 73 8.49 -21.89 -7.16
N GLY A 74 8.42 -21.37 -5.94
CA GLY A 74 9.48 -21.45 -4.94
C GLY A 74 10.63 -20.49 -5.12
N VAL A 75 10.56 -19.55 -6.05
CA VAL A 75 11.68 -18.67 -6.35
C VAL A 75 11.84 -17.55 -5.33
N LEU A 76 10.78 -16.78 -5.02
CA LEU A 76 10.85 -15.69 -4.05
C LEU A 76 9.52 -15.57 -3.31
N PRO A 77 9.55 -15.27 -2.00
CA PRO A 77 8.31 -14.99 -1.29
C PRO A 77 7.65 -13.73 -1.85
N GLU A 78 6.36 -13.78 -2.00
CA GLU A 78 5.57 -12.65 -2.43
C GLU A 78 5.32 -11.74 -1.25
N VAL A 79 5.61 -10.46 -1.43
CA VAL A 79 5.48 -9.45 -0.38
C VAL A 79 4.82 -8.22 -0.94
N ILE A 80 3.90 -7.66 -0.19
CA ILE A 80 3.29 -6.38 -0.51
C ILE A 80 4.01 -5.32 0.32
N HIS A 81 4.61 -4.34 -0.35
CA HIS A 81 5.28 -3.23 0.31
C HIS A 81 4.39 -2.01 0.32
N LEU A 82 4.28 -1.35 1.48
CA LEU A 82 3.66 -0.04 1.58
C LEU A 82 4.70 0.95 2.09
N PHE A 83 4.76 2.11 1.48
CA PHE A 83 5.75 3.13 1.79
C PHE A 83 5.09 4.29 2.54
N ARG A 84 5.45 4.44 3.81
CA ARG A 84 4.82 5.41 4.71
C ARG A 84 4.86 6.83 4.19
N GLU A 85 6.02 7.27 3.73
CA GLU A 85 6.19 8.66 3.28
C GLU A 85 5.36 8.95 2.04
N GLY A 86 5.35 8.04 1.06
CA GLY A 86 4.55 8.20 -0.15
C GLY A 86 3.06 8.27 0.16
N ILE A 87 2.58 7.43 1.06
CA ILE A 87 1.16 7.43 1.45
C ILE A 87 0.79 8.74 2.16
N VAL A 88 1.61 9.19 3.09
CA VAL A 88 1.36 10.43 3.82
C VAL A 88 1.37 11.63 2.86
N ASP A 89 2.31 11.67 1.92
CA ASP A 89 2.39 12.72 0.92
C ASP A 89 1.15 12.75 0.03
N GLU A 90 0.67 11.59 -0.41
CA GLU A 90 -0.54 11.49 -1.23
C GLU A 90 -1.78 11.94 -0.47
N ALA A 91 -1.82 11.70 0.83
CA ALA A 91 -2.91 12.16 1.69
C ALA A 91 -2.90 13.67 1.92
N GLY A 92 -1.77 14.33 1.71
CA GLY A 92 -1.60 15.76 1.97
C GLY A 92 -0.94 16.10 3.29
N GLY A 93 -0.33 15.12 3.95
CA GLY A 93 0.38 15.30 5.22
C GLY A 93 -0.45 14.96 6.44
N TRP A 94 0.15 15.13 7.63
CA TRP A 94 -0.48 14.80 8.91
C TRP A 94 -1.39 15.89 9.45
N GLU A 95 -1.30 17.11 8.91
CA GLU A 95 -2.10 18.24 9.34
C GLU A 95 -3.20 18.55 8.35
N GLU A 96 -4.38 18.84 8.84
CA GLU A 96 -5.49 19.26 8.00
C GLU A 96 -5.24 20.66 7.47
N ASP A 97 -5.49 20.87 6.18
CA ASP A 97 -5.39 22.16 5.54
C ASP A 97 -6.44 22.22 4.41
N GLU A 98 -6.54 23.36 3.77
CA GLU A 98 -7.52 23.55 2.71
C GLU A 98 -6.95 24.41 1.60
N ASP A 99 -7.22 24.04 0.36
CA ASP A 99 -6.87 24.82 -0.81
C ASP A 99 -8.11 25.06 -1.67
N GLU A 100 -7.93 25.54 -2.90
CA GLU A 100 -9.03 25.84 -3.81
C GLU A 100 -9.85 24.58 -4.18
N GLU A 101 -9.25 23.41 -4.10
CA GLU A 101 -9.92 22.15 -4.41
C GLU A 101 -10.64 21.53 -3.21
N GLY A 102 -10.42 22.07 -2.02
CA GLY A 102 -11.05 21.61 -0.78
C GLY A 102 -10.06 21.17 0.29
N PRO A 103 -10.57 20.51 1.35
CA PRO A 103 -9.72 20.07 2.45
C PRO A 103 -8.81 18.90 2.06
N PHE A 104 -7.63 18.84 2.66
CA PHE A 104 -6.68 17.77 2.49
C PHE A 104 -5.87 17.57 3.76
N GLY A 105 -5.17 16.44 3.85
CA GLY A 105 -4.33 16.12 5.00
C GLY A 105 -5.09 15.65 6.23
N GLY A 106 -4.36 15.41 7.30
CA GLY A 106 -4.91 14.95 8.56
C GLY A 106 -4.96 13.43 8.70
N GLU A 107 -5.19 12.96 9.92
CA GLU A 107 -5.20 11.54 10.23
C GLU A 107 -6.23 10.75 9.41
N ASP A 108 -7.42 11.31 9.22
CA ASP A 108 -8.47 10.62 8.45
C ASP A 108 -8.09 10.48 6.98
N ALA A 109 -7.42 11.48 6.41
CA ALA A 109 -6.93 11.41 5.04
C ALA A 109 -5.82 10.36 4.91
N VAL A 110 -4.90 10.31 5.86
CA VAL A 110 -3.85 9.28 5.89
C VAL A 110 -4.47 7.89 6.02
N ARG A 111 -5.44 7.72 6.89
CA ARG A 111 -6.17 6.47 7.08
C ARG A 111 -6.81 5.99 5.77
N ARG A 112 -7.45 6.90 5.07
CA ARG A 112 -8.08 6.60 3.78
C ARG A 112 -7.05 6.17 2.74
N GLU A 113 -5.92 6.89 2.66
CA GLU A 113 -4.86 6.54 1.71
C GLU A 113 -4.20 5.20 2.02
N ILE A 114 -4.04 4.85 3.30
CA ILE A 114 -3.57 3.53 3.70
C ILE A 114 -4.51 2.45 3.15
N ARG A 115 -5.80 2.62 3.34
CA ARG A 115 -6.81 1.67 2.88
C ARG A 115 -6.80 1.55 1.35
N ILE A 116 -6.82 2.68 0.65
CA ILE A 116 -6.80 2.71 -0.81
C ILE A 116 -5.56 2.02 -1.35
N THR A 117 -4.39 2.36 -0.82
CA THR A 117 -3.12 1.78 -1.27
C THR A 117 -3.07 0.28 -1.01
N LEU A 118 -3.46 -0.13 0.18
CA LEU A 118 -3.46 -1.55 0.57
C LEU A 118 -4.37 -2.37 -0.36
N LEU A 119 -5.60 -1.92 -0.58
CA LEU A 119 -6.54 -2.62 -1.45
C LEU A 119 -6.08 -2.62 -2.91
N HIS A 120 -5.47 -1.54 -3.36
CA HIS A 120 -4.94 -1.44 -4.71
C HIS A 120 -3.81 -2.46 -4.93
N GLU A 121 -2.88 -2.58 -3.98
CA GLU A 121 -1.78 -3.53 -4.07
C GLU A 121 -2.27 -4.99 -3.94
N ILE A 122 -3.25 -5.23 -3.09
CA ILE A 122 -3.89 -6.55 -2.99
C ILE A 122 -4.55 -6.88 -4.33
N GLY A 123 -5.26 -5.93 -4.92
CA GLY A 123 -5.90 -6.12 -6.22
C GLY A 123 -4.91 -6.48 -7.31
N HIS A 124 -3.80 -5.74 -7.39
CA HIS A 124 -2.75 -6.01 -8.37
C HIS A 124 -2.10 -7.38 -8.17
N HIS A 125 -1.78 -7.71 -6.91
CA HIS A 125 -1.08 -8.95 -6.58
C HIS A 125 -1.92 -10.19 -6.87
N PHE A 126 -3.21 -10.15 -6.56
CA PHE A 126 -4.12 -11.28 -6.71
C PHE A 126 -4.99 -11.20 -7.97
N GLY A 127 -4.77 -10.21 -8.84
CA GLY A 127 -5.54 -10.05 -10.07
C GLY A 127 -7.00 -9.70 -9.85
N LEU A 128 -7.30 -8.94 -8.79
CA LEU A 128 -8.66 -8.51 -8.47
C LEU A 128 -8.93 -7.13 -9.08
N ASP A 129 -10.11 -6.94 -9.63
CA ASP A 129 -10.56 -5.63 -10.09
C ASP A 129 -11.50 -5.00 -9.05
N GLU A 130 -12.02 -3.81 -9.34
CA GLU A 130 -12.94 -3.12 -8.43
C GLU A 130 -14.20 -3.92 -8.15
N GLY A 131 -14.72 -4.63 -9.15
CA GLY A 131 -15.88 -5.49 -8.99
C GLY A 131 -15.60 -6.66 -8.05
N ASP A 132 -14.41 -7.22 -8.12
CA ASP A 132 -13.99 -8.29 -7.21
C ASP A 132 -13.88 -7.78 -5.78
N LEU A 133 -13.31 -6.58 -5.59
CA LEU A 133 -13.20 -5.96 -4.28
C LEU A 133 -14.58 -5.64 -3.68
N GLU A 134 -15.50 -5.16 -4.50
CA GLU A 134 -16.88 -4.94 -4.05
C GLU A 134 -17.54 -6.23 -3.57
N ARG A 135 -17.35 -7.33 -4.28
CA ARG A 135 -17.88 -8.63 -3.88
C ARG A 135 -17.28 -9.11 -2.56
N LEU A 136 -16.07 -8.68 -2.25
CA LEU A 136 -15.40 -9.00 -0.97
C LEU A 136 -15.78 -8.04 0.16
N GLY A 137 -16.62 -7.03 -0.12
CA GLY A 137 -17.09 -6.10 0.88
C GLY A 137 -16.47 -4.70 0.80
N TYR A 138 -15.77 -4.41 -0.29
CA TYR A 138 -15.14 -3.10 -0.52
C TYR A 138 -15.67 -2.48 -1.80
N GLY A 139 -16.64 -1.70 -1.64
CA GLY A 139 -17.16 -0.89 -2.73
C GLY A 139 -17.00 0.57 -2.45
#